data_9204dbcb314e00c30facc3a82e0a9280
#
_entry.id   9204dbcb314e00c30facc3a82e0a9280
#
_cell.length_a   1.000
_cell.length_b   1.000
_cell.length_c   1.000
_cell.angle_alpha   90.00
_cell.angle_beta   90.00
_cell.angle_gamma   90.00
#
_symmetry.space_group_name_H-M   'P 1'
#
loop_
_entity.id
_entity.type
_entity.pdbx_description
1 polymer ?
#
loop_
_entity_poly.entity_id
_entity_poly.type
_entity_poly.pdbx_seq_one_letter_code
_entity_poly.pdbx_strand_id
1 'polypeptide(L)'
;MKTIIGLIALVTVVQPAFAAQPHLMGDFIQGGLVQGRTDPDTKISLDGRVVTVTPNGRFVFGFGRDAPATAILHSVTPSGTHGMLKLKIKKREYRIQRINGLPKKMVTPSAAALLRI
;
A
#
# COMPACT_ATOMS: atom_id res chain seq x y z
N MET A 1 -51.21 -6.30 -47.62
CA MET A 1 -49.79 -6.24 -47.33
C MET A 1 -49.62 -5.88 -45.84
N LYS A 2 -49.14 -6.81 -45.07
CA LYS A 2 -48.87 -6.57 -43.62
C LYS A 2 -47.38 -6.25 -43.47
N THR A 3 -47.05 -5.03 -43.13
CA THR A 3 -45.69 -4.61 -42.85
C THR A 3 -45.36 -4.99 -41.41
N ILE A 4 -44.50 -5.97 -41.23
CA ILE A 4 -43.99 -6.34 -39.90
C ILE A 4 -42.84 -5.39 -39.62
N ILE A 5 -43.08 -4.41 -38.77
CA ILE A 5 -42.01 -3.56 -38.23
C ILE A 5 -41.38 -4.36 -37.09
N GLY A 6 -40.23 -4.96 -37.40
CA GLY A 6 -39.41 -5.61 -36.36
C GLY A 6 -38.83 -4.57 -35.40
N LEU A 7 -39.34 -4.54 -34.21
CA LEU A 7 -38.76 -3.75 -33.12
C LEU A 7 -37.46 -4.44 -32.70
N ILE A 8 -36.32 -3.95 -33.15
CA ILE A 8 -35.00 -4.36 -32.66
C ILE A 8 -34.83 -3.72 -31.29
N ALA A 9 -35.09 -4.50 -30.27
CA ALA A 9 -34.73 -4.10 -28.92
C ALA A 9 -33.20 -4.08 -28.79
N LEU A 10 -32.62 -2.90 -28.77
CA LEU A 10 -31.22 -2.68 -28.50
C LEU A 10 -30.98 -3.00 -27.01
N VAL A 11 -30.58 -4.23 -26.72
CA VAL A 11 -30.16 -4.61 -25.38
C VAL A 11 -28.79 -3.97 -25.13
N THR A 12 -28.78 -2.82 -24.46
CA THR A 12 -27.55 -2.23 -23.93
C THR A 12 -27.09 -3.11 -22.78
N VAL A 13 -26.11 -3.96 -23.04
CA VAL A 13 -25.40 -4.69 -22.00
C VAL A 13 -24.57 -3.67 -21.24
N VAL A 14 -25.05 -3.23 -20.08
CA VAL A 14 -24.26 -2.46 -19.14
C VAL A 14 -23.23 -3.41 -18.55
N GLN A 15 -22.02 -3.37 -19.10
CA GLN A 15 -20.90 -4.08 -18.50
C GLN A 15 -20.54 -3.36 -17.20
N PRO A 16 -20.44 -4.09 -16.07
CA PRO A 16 -19.89 -3.50 -14.87
C PRO A 16 -18.43 -3.13 -15.18
N ALA A 17 -18.14 -1.84 -15.15
CA ALA A 17 -16.76 -1.38 -15.19
C ALA A 17 -16.08 -1.86 -13.91
N PHE A 18 -15.36 -2.95 -13.98
CA PHE A 18 -14.43 -3.31 -12.91
C PHE A 18 -13.38 -2.22 -12.86
N ALA A 19 -13.40 -1.42 -11.79
CA ALA A 19 -12.32 -0.50 -11.53
C ALA A 19 -11.01 -1.30 -11.56
N ALA A 20 -10.05 -0.90 -12.40
CA ALA A 20 -8.76 -1.54 -12.46
C ALA A 20 -8.12 -1.49 -11.07
N GLN A 21 -7.96 -2.65 -10.44
CA GLN A 21 -7.33 -2.72 -9.14
C GLN A 21 -5.84 -2.40 -9.28
N PRO A 22 -5.25 -1.66 -8.33
CA PRO A 22 -3.82 -1.42 -8.33
C PRO A 22 -3.04 -2.74 -8.34
N HIS A 23 -1.98 -2.78 -9.14
CA HIS A 23 -1.07 -3.91 -9.13
C HIS A 23 0.01 -3.70 -8.06
N LEU A 24 0.10 -4.62 -7.11
CA LEU A 24 1.01 -4.51 -5.97
C LEU A 24 2.12 -5.56 -6.06
N MET A 25 3.35 -5.13 -5.76
CA MET A 25 4.52 -5.99 -5.67
C MET A 25 5.31 -5.63 -4.42
N GLY A 26 5.74 -6.63 -3.65
CA GLY A 26 6.58 -6.43 -2.48
C GLY A 26 6.29 -7.41 -1.36
N ASP A 27 6.81 -7.09 -0.18
CA ASP A 27 6.71 -7.92 1.00
C ASP A 27 5.57 -7.45 1.91
N PHE A 28 4.50 -8.23 1.96
CA PHE A 28 3.36 -7.98 2.85
C PHE A 28 3.64 -8.52 4.25
N ILE A 29 4.60 -7.90 4.91
CA ILE A 29 5.09 -8.27 6.24
C ILE A 29 5.34 -7.00 7.05
N GLN A 30 5.27 -7.08 8.36
CA GLN A 30 5.66 -5.97 9.26
C GLN A 30 7.07 -5.47 8.91
N GLY A 31 7.23 -4.16 8.75
CA GLY A 31 8.49 -3.54 8.30
C GLY A 31 8.81 -3.74 6.82
N GLY A 32 7.91 -4.35 6.05
CA GLY A 32 8.06 -4.57 4.62
C GLY A 32 7.70 -3.34 3.78
N LEU A 33 8.17 -3.34 2.53
CA LEU A 33 7.91 -2.30 1.54
C LEU A 33 7.13 -2.88 0.37
N VAL A 34 6.10 -2.17 -0.08
CA VAL A 34 5.27 -2.55 -1.22
C VAL A 34 5.30 -1.44 -2.26
N GLN A 35 5.51 -1.83 -3.50
CA GLN A 35 5.41 -0.97 -4.66
C GLN A 35 4.10 -1.24 -5.40
N GLY A 36 3.47 -0.21 -5.89
CA GLY A 36 2.22 -0.33 -6.62
C GLY A 36 2.23 0.42 -7.94
N ARG A 37 1.38 -0.04 -8.83
CA ARG A 37 1.04 0.61 -10.09
C ARG A 37 -0.46 0.77 -10.19
N THR A 38 -0.89 1.92 -10.64
CA THR A 38 -2.29 2.24 -10.90
C THR A 38 -2.38 3.14 -12.13
N ASP A 39 -3.59 3.39 -12.59
CA ASP A 39 -3.80 4.36 -13.65
C ASP A 39 -3.37 5.76 -13.19
N PRO A 40 -2.84 6.61 -14.10
CA PRO A 40 -2.50 7.98 -13.78
C PRO A 40 -3.67 8.73 -13.15
N ASP A 41 -3.36 9.66 -12.26
CA ASP A 41 -4.33 10.51 -11.53
C ASP A 41 -5.29 9.74 -10.59
N THR A 42 -5.02 8.48 -10.31
CA THR A 42 -5.73 7.72 -9.29
C THR A 42 -5.23 8.12 -7.90
N LYS A 43 -6.15 8.37 -6.98
CA LYS A 43 -5.83 8.66 -5.58
C LYS A 43 -5.78 7.36 -4.80
N ILE A 44 -4.68 7.16 -4.08
CA ILE A 44 -4.46 5.99 -3.23
C ILE A 44 -4.38 6.41 -1.77
N SER A 45 -5.03 5.67 -0.91
CA SER A 45 -4.90 5.81 0.55
C SER A 45 -4.79 4.44 1.20
N LEU A 46 -4.00 4.37 2.26
CA LEU A 46 -3.81 3.16 3.08
C LEU A 46 -4.28 3.47 4.50
N ASP A 47 -5.31 2.75 4.96
CA ASP A 47 -5.94 2.96 6.27
C ASP A 47 -6.24 4.44 6.57
N GLY A 48 -6.74 5.16 5.59
CA GLY A 48 -7.08 6.59 5.70
C GLY A 48 -5.91 7.55 5.52
N ARG A 49 -4.68 7.06 5.34
CA ARG A 49 -3.50 7.89 5.04
C ARG A 49 -3.27 7.99 3.54
N VAL A 50 -3.09 9.19 3.06
CA VAL A 50 -2.84 9.44 1.64
C VAL A 50 -1.46 8.91 1.25
N VAL A 51 -1.42 8.14 0.17
CA VAL A 51 -0.19 7.65 -0.46
C VAL A 51 0.06 8.48 -1.71
N THR A 52 1.26 9.03 -1.83
CA THR A 52 1.64 9.83 -3.00
C THR A 52 1.79 8.95 -4.22
N VAL A 53 1.08 9.29 -5.29
CA VAL A 53 1.14 8.61 -6.58
C VAL A 53 1.86 9.52 -7.57
N THR A 54 2.85 8.97 -8.28
CA THR A 54 3.56 9.70 -9.32
C THR A 54 2.68 9.93 -10.56
N PRO A 55 3.02 10.90 -11.44
CA PRO A 55 2.27 11.10 -12.68
C PRO A 55 2.17 9.86 -13.57
N ASN A 56 3.11 8.93 -13.43
CA ASN A 56 3.11 7.63 -14.15
C ASN A 56 2.25 6.55 -13.47
N GLY A 57 1.57 6.88 -12.37
CA GLY A 57 0.75 5.93 -11.63
C GLY A 57 1.52 4.96 -10.75
N ARG A 58 2.73 5.32 -10.34
CA ARG A 58 3.55 4.52 -9.41
C ARG A 58 3.43 5.07 -8.00
N PHE A 59 3.39 4.18 -7.03
CA PHE A 59 3.39 4.53 -5.62
C PHE A 59 4.11 3.48 -4.78
N VAL A 60 4.56 3.89 -3.60
CA VAL A 60 5.27 3.05 -2.64
C VAL A 60 4.69 3.32 -1.26
N PHE A 61 4.49 2.26 -0.49
CA PHE A 61 4.14 2.36 0.91
C PHE A 61 4.82 1.24 1.70
N GLY A 62 4.97 1.45 2.99
CA GLY A 62 5.56 0.48 3.90
C GLY A 62 4.63 0.17 5.06
N PHE A 63 4.85 -0.99 5.67
CA PHE A 63 4.19 -1.38 6.90
C PHE A 63 5.08 -1.07 8.09
N GLY A 64 4.50 -0.50 9.14
CA GLY A 64 5.21 -0.26 10.39
C GLY A 64 5.69 -1.56 11.04
N ARG A 65 6.62 -1.42 11.99
CA ARG A 65 7.13 -2.54 12.77
C ARG A 65 6.02 -3.33 13.48
N ASP A 66 5.01 -2.62 13.98
CA ASP A 66 3.88 -3.16 14.73
C ASP A 66 2.57 -3.09 13.91
N ALA A 67 2.67 -3.16 12.59
CA ALA A 67 1.51 -3.10 11.72
C ALA A 67 0.49 -4.19 12.08
N PRO A 68 -0.82 -3.86 12.06
CA PRO A 68 -1.86 -4.86 12.28
C PRO A 68 -1.87 -5.91 11.17
N ALA A 69 -2.51 -7.03 11.42
CA ALA A 69 -2.56 -8.16 10.49
C ALA A 69 -3.28 -7.86 9.16
N THR A 70 -4.05 -6.79 9.12
CA THR A 70 -4.78 -6.36 7.92
C THR A 70 -4.68 -4.87 7.70
N ALA A 71 -4.63 -4.46 6.44
CA ALA A 71 -4.71 -3.07 6.02
C ALA A 71 -5.68 -2.95 4.86
N ILE A 72 -6.29 -1.78 4.71
CA ILE A 72 -7.23 -1.52 3.62
C ILE A 72 -6.66 -0.45 2.71
N LEU A 73 -6.46 -0.81 1.45
CA LEU A 73 -6.05 0.09 0.39
C LEU A 73 -7.29 0.60 -0.34
N HIS A 74 -7.49 1.90 -0.32
CA HIS A 74 -8.53 2.58 -1.08
C HIS A 74 -7.94 3.20 -2.33
N SER A 75 -8.65 3.08 -3.44
CA SER A 75 -8.32 3.76 -4.68
C SER A 75 -9.54 4.52 -5.20
N VAL A 76 -9.30 5.70 -5.73
CA VAL A 76 -10.31 6.52 -6.39
C VAL A 76 -9.77 6.91 -7.75
N THR A 77 -10.40 6.43 -8.80
CA THR A 77 -10.02 6.75 -10.17
C THR A 77 -10.46 8.18 -10.54
N PRO A 78 -9.89 8.80 -11.59
CA PRO A 78 -10.34 10.13 -12.06
C PRO A 78 -11.83 10.18 -12.43
N SER A 79 -12.39 9.05 -12.83
CA SER A 79 -13.83 8.90 -13.14
C SER A 79 -14.70 8.83 -11.88
N GLY A 80 -14.12 8.81 -10.68
CA GLY A 80 -14.82 8.72 -9.40
C GLY A 80 -15.15 7.30 -8.94
N THR A 81 -14.63 6.28 -9.61
CA THR A 81 -14.81 4.89 -9.20
C THR A 81 -13.94 4.56 -7.99
N HIS A 82 -14.57 4.06 -6.93
CA HIS A 82 -13.90 3.63 -5.71
C HIS A 82 -13.53 2.16 -5.78
N GLY A 83 -12.29 1.85 -5.43
CA GLY A 83 -11.81 0.49 -5.22
C GLY A 83 -11.36 0.29 -3.78
N MET A 84 -11.50 -0.92 -3.29
CA MET A 84 -11.06 -1.31 -1.95
C MET A 84 -10.36 -2.66 -2.03
N LEU A 85 -9.18 -2.74 -1.45
CA LEU A 85 -8.38 -3.96 -1.41
C LEU A 85 -7.93 -4.23 0.03
N LYS A 86 -8.31 -5.38 0.55
CA LYS A 86 -7.88 -5.83 1.88
C LYS A 86 -6.53 -6.55 1.75
N LEU A 87 -5.53 -6.03 2.44
CA LEU A 87 -4.19 -6.59 2.47
C LEU A 87 -3.98 -7.40 3.74
N LYS A 88 -3.40 -8.59 3.60
CA LYS A 88 -2.98 -9.43 4.73
C LYS A 88 -1.51 -9.20 4.99
N ILE A 89 -1.17 -8.84 6.22
CA ILE A 89 0.19 -8.51 6.64
C ILE A 89 0.68 -9.59 7.58
N LYS A 90 1.79 -10.22 7.24
CA LYS A 90 2.43 -11.24 8.08
C LYS A 90 3.19 -10.58 9.21
N LYS A 91 3.13 -11.21 10.38
CA LYS A 91 3.96 -10.81 11.52
C LYS A 91 5.41 -11.17 11.25
N ARG A 92 6.32 -10.23 11.46
CA ARG A 92 7.76 -10.48 11.36
C ARG A 92 8.30 -10.90 12.73
N GLU A 93 9.07 -11.95 12.75
CA GLU A 93 9.86 -12.33 13.90
C GLU A 93 11.20 -11.60 13.86
N TYR A 94 11.42 -10.72 14.85
CA TYR A 94 12.68 -10.00 14.99
C TYR A 94 13.62 -10.79 15.89
N ARG A 95 14.84 -11.03 15.44
CA ARG A 95 15.88 -11.54 16.30
C ARG A 95 16.37 -10.42 17.20
N ILE A 96 16.02 -10.48 18.46
CA ILE A 96 16.50 -9.53 19.45
C ILE A 96 17.85 -10.04 19.94
N GLN A 97 18.93 -9.33 19.61
CA GLN A 97 20.25 -9.57 20.20
C GLN A 97 20.36 -8.74 21.47
N ARG A 98 20.44 -9.42 22.60
CA ARG A 98 20.76 -8.78 23.88
C ARG A 98 22.24 -8.92 24.12
N ILE A 99 22.95 -7.81 24.12
CA ILE A 99 24.36 -7.76 24.47
C ILE A 99 24.44 -7.38 25.94
N ASN A 100 24.73 -8.37 26.79
CA ASN A 100 24.92 -8.19 28.23
C ASN A 100 26.42 -8.26 28.57
N GLY A 101 26.84 -7.58 29.62
CA GLY A 101 28.20 -7.67 30.12
C GLY A 101 29.24 -6.83 29.39
N LEU A 102 28.81 -5.79 28.67
CA LEU A 102 29.75 -4.82 28.12
C LEU A 102 30.45 -4.07 29.27
N PRO A 103 31.81 -3.97 29.27
CA PRO A 103 32.53 -3.18 30.24
C PRO A 103 32.04 -1.72 30.23
N LYS A 104 31.94 -1.07 31.40
CA LYS A 104 31.52 0.35 31.48
C LYS A 104 32.35 1.27 30.59
N LYS A 105 33.60 0.95 30.38
CA LYS A 105 34.52 1.69 29.50
C LYS A 105 34.04 1.75 28.05
N MET A 106 33.27 0.75 27.56
CA MET A 106 32.74 0.71 26.18
C MET A 106 31.43 1.45 26.03
N VAL A 107 30.63 1.57 27.07
CA VAL A 107 29.30 2.20 27.05
C VAL A 107 29.25 3.59 27.65
N THR A 108 30.25 3.95 28.45
CA THR A 108 30.39 5.28 29.08
C THR A 108 31.67 5.93 28.57
N PRO A 109 31.60 7.04 27.84
CA PRO A 109 32.78 7.75 27.38
C PRO A 109 33.63 8.21 28.59
N SER A 110 34.96 8.10 28.45
CA SER A 110 35.88 8.67 29.44
C SER A 110 35.80 10.20 29.46
N ALA A 111 36.17 10.83 30.56
CA ALA A 111 36.22 12.29 30.62
C ALA A 111 37.11 12.90 29.54
N ALA A 112 38.22 12.26 29.18
CA ALA A 112 39.07 12.67 28.06
C ALA A 112 38.37 12.55 26.70
N ALA A 113 37.52 11.54 26.49
CA ALA A 113 36.75 11.39 25.28
C ALA A 113 35.64 12.45 25.14
N LEU A 114 35.00 12.83 26.27
CA LEU A 114 33.99 13.87 26.30
C LEU A 114 34.54 15.26 25.95
N LEU A 115 35.81 15.53 26.31
CA LEU A 115 36.48 16.80 25.97
C LEU A 115 36.84 16.93 24.48
N ARG A 116 36.77 15.86 23.70
CA ARG A 116 37.04 15.84 22.24
C ARG A 116 35.80 16.01 21.39
N ILE A 117 34.63 16.04 21.98
CA ILE A 117 33.37 16.17 21.28
C ILE A 117 33.08 17.65 20.95
#